data_d691ec36175cc1e882261b2ba9a93ca0
#
_entry.id   d691ec36175cc1e882261b2ba9a93ca0
#
_cell.length_a   1.000
_cell.length_b   1.000
_cell.length_c   1.000
_cell.angle_alpha   90.00
_cell.angle_beta   90.00
_cell.angle_gamma   90.00
#
_symmetry.space_group_name_H-M   'P 1'
#
loop_
_entity.id
_entity.type
_entity.pdbx_description
1 polymer ?
#
loop_
_entity_poly.entity_id
_entity_poly.type
_entity_poly.pdbx_seq_one_letter_code
_entity_poly.pdbx_strand_id
1 'polypeptide(L)'
;VNTHQKTRKLNLIIVALLLAFVSGCSTLAKKDDTGVVIANRAQIRSSVAVVAADLLEVSRGDVVDIMDSTAAENGETWYHVRGHDEVQTEGWIEARNIMSQAVLDQARVLAEEDKDIPAQATGQLRASTNLRLSPERSGSENIMMKLDSGSSFEIVGWKRVPAPKSEETTFESDDAPKPGSVQQNSGRKRKDGDEPKEPEETNELWYKVRLQPSISPAPAGWIYGKQVELTVPSDIIFYRTGREFVAWQRLDEDPDAKSSETKDKDVAKESKPGSWVILEKSSSNEPRKLDEPDFDRIYVLGYDKYNQEHYTAYRSPDLKGVLPLRLQGKGDSKNFVIRVQGDDGQPKEAQYTVYRDDRGNLKVAAPGEAQKTKKKK
;
A
#
# COMPACT_ATOMS: atom_id res chain seq x y z
N VAL A 1 -15.60 8.73 -77.45
CA VAL A 1 -14.44 8.59 -76.54
C VAL A 1 -14.43 9.63 -75.40
N ASN A 2 -15.28 10.68 -75.43
CA ASN A 2 -15.19 11.82 -74.46
C ASN A 2 -16.10 11.74 -73.21
N THR A 3 -16.98 10.78 -73.12
CA THR A 3 -17.97 10.70 -71.99
C THR A 3 -17.42 9.97 -70.80
N HIS A 4 -16.55 8.94 -70.99
CA HIS A 4 -15.95 8.19 -69.86
C HIS A 4 -14.91 8.96 -69.05
N GLN A 5 -14.30 9.96 -69.67
CA GLN A 5 -13.27 10.78 -69.00
C GLN A 5 -13.92 11.88 -68.10
N LYS A 6 -15.09 12.37 -68.46
CA LYS A 6 -15.85 13.35 -67.64
C LYS A 6 -16.46 12.70 -66.36
N THR A 7 -16.97 11.48 -66.49
CA THR A 7 -17.54 10.78 -65.33
C THR A 7 -16.46 10.34 -64.32
N ARG A 8 -15.24 9.96 -64.79
CA ARG A 8 -14.13 9.65 -63.88
C ARG A 8 -13.64 10.89 -63.12
N LYS A 9 -13.56 12.04 -63.77
CA LYS A 9 -13.18 13.32 -63.08
C LYS A 9 -14.23 13.77 -62.09
N LEU A 10 -15.50 13.60 -62.40
CA LEU A 10 -16.60 13.93 -61.51
C LEU A 10 -16.63 13.04 -60.27
N ASN A 11 -16.44 11.72 -60.43
CA ASN A 11 -16.35 10.81 -59.33
C ASN A 11 -15.13 11.02 -58.41
N LEU A 12 -14.00 11.43 -59.00
CA LEU A 12 -12.78 11.80 -58.25
C LEU A 12 -13.01 13.07 -57.42
N ILE A 13 -13.72 14.04 -57.93
CA ILE A 13 -14.04 15.29 -57.21
C ILE A 13 -15.06 14.99 -56.06
N ILE A 14 -16.06 14.13 -56.29
CA ILE A 14 -17.02 13.73 -55.26
C ILE A 14 -16.33 12.93 -54.14
N VAL A 15 -15.40 12.02 -54.47
CA VAL A 15 -14.60 11.31 -53.48
C VAL A 15 -13.66 12.22 -52.70
N ALA A 16 -13.03 13.20 -53.36
CA ALA A 16 -12.19 14.20 -52.69
C ALA A 16 -13.03 15.14 -51.78
N LEU A 17 -14.26 15.49 -52.18
CA LEU A 17 -15.17 16.28 -51.35
C LEU A 17 -15.68 15.48 -50.14
N LEU A 18 -15.96 14.19 -50.31
CA LEU A 18 -16.36 13.29 -49.23
C LEU A 18 -15.19 13.06 -48.21
N LEU A 19 -13.95 12.95 -48.71
CA LEU A 19 -12.76 12.87 -47.83
C LEU A 19 -12.49 14.17 -47.08
N ALA A 20 -12.79 15.34 -47.65
CA ALA A 20 -12.67 16.63 -46.98
C ALA A 20 -13.75 16.81 -45.87
N PHE A 21 -14.92 16.18 -45.95
CA PHE A 21 -15.95 16.20 -44.91
C PHE A 21 -15.59 15.26 -43.74
N VAL A 22 -14.78 14.23 -43.93
CA VAL A 22 -14.34 13.36 -42.83
C VAL A 22 -13.20 14.01 -42.04
N SER A 23 -12.51 15.03 -42.60
CA SER A 23 -11.51 15.83 -41.89
C SER A 23 -12.13 16.95 -41.03
N GLY A 24 -13.46 16.99 -40.94
CA GLY A 24 -14.22 17.96 -40.17
C GLY A 24 -14.17 17.66 -38.68
N CYS A 25 -13.46 18.51 -37.98
CA CYS A 25 -13.62 18.84 -36.58
C CYS A 25 -13.70 17.65 -35.62
N SER A 26 -12.58 16.98 -35.39
CA SER A 26 -12.24 16.76 -34.00
C SER A 26 -11.88 18.12 -33.41
N THR A 27 -12.89 18.96 -33.09
CA THR A 27 -12.74 19.79 -31.90
C THR A 27 -12.44 18.76 -30.81
N LEU A 28 -11.15 18.58 -30.52
CA LEU A 28 -10.70 18.05 -29.24
C LEU A 28 -11.36 18.96 -28.21
N ALA A 29 -12.58 18.59 -27.80
CA ALA A 29 -13.08 19.07 -26.53
C ALA A 29 -11.96 18.74 -25.57
N LYS A 30 -11.23 19.75 -25.10
CA LYS A 30 -10.25 19.61 -24.03
C LYS A 30 -11.05 18.93 -22.95
N LYS A 31 -10.83 17.61 -22.78
CA LYS A 31 -11.47 16.88 -21.71
C LYS A 31 -10.93 17.55 -20.47
N ASP A 32 -11.79 18.24 -19.74
CA ASP A 32 -11.40 18.84 -18.49
C ASP A 32 -10.74 17.75 -17.68
N ASP A 33 -9.49 17.94 -17.26
CA ASP A 33 -8.81 16.98 -16.43
C ASP A 33 -9.54 16.99 -15.09
N THR A 34 -9.90 15.81 -14.59
CA THR A 34 -10.49 15.70 -13.27
C THR A 34 -9.45 15.46 -12.22
N GLY A 35 -9.72 15.90 -11.00
CA GLY A 35 -8.88 15.67 -9.85
C GLY A 35 -9.73 15.30 -8.63
N VAL A 36 -9.08 14.69 -7.65
CA VAL A 36 -9.69 14.31 -6.37
C VAL A 36 -8.98 15.03 -5.24
N VAL A 37 -9.76 15.62 -4.33
CA VAL A 37 -9.24 16.30 -3.14
C VAL A 37 -8.57 15.28 -2.21
N ILE A 38 -7.32 15.52 -1.86
CA ILE A 38 -6.53 14.67 -0.95
C ILE A 38 -6.42 15.25 0.47
N ALA A 39 -6.59 16.56 0.61
CA ALA A 39 -6.62 17.22 1.91
C ALA A 39 -7.88 16.84 2.69
N ASN A 40 -7.81 16.77 4.03
CA ASN A 40 -8.99 16.55 4.87
C ASN A 40 -10.08 17.60 4.61
N ARG A 41 -9.66 18.85 4.48
CA ARG A 41 -10.47 20.01 4.07
C ARG A 41 -9.60 20.97 3.28
N ALA A 42 -10.14 21.56 2.25
CA ALA A 42 -9.51 22.61 1.45
C ALA A 42 -10.58 23.62 1.01
N GLN A 43 -10.13 24.82 0.63
CA GLN A 43 -11.03 25.88 0.16
C GLN A 43 -10.81 26.13 -1.33
N ILE A 44 -11.90 26.15 -2.08
CA ILE A 44 -11.92 26.76 -3.42
C ILE A 44 -12.10 28.27 -3.19
N ARG A 45 -11.17 29.05 -3.71
CA ARG A 45 -11.06 30.51 -3.44
C ARG A 45 -11.31 31.31 -4.71
N SER A 46 -11.72 32.56 -4.52
CA SER A 46 -12.02 33.47 -5.65
C SER A 46 -10.79 33.85 -6.49
N SER A 47 -9.58 33.75 -5.93
CA SER A 47 -8.33 33.97 -6.63
C SER A 47 -7.15 33.32 -5.88
N VAL A 48 -5.95 33.36 -6.44
CA VAL A 48 -4.70 32.89 -5.81
C VAL A 48 -4.12 33.88 -4.79
N ALA A 49 -4.73 35.07 -4.64
CA ALA A 49 -4.25 36.09 -3.72
C ALA A 49 -4.46 35.68 -2.24
N VAL A 50 -3.57 36.10 -1.36
CA VAL A 50 -3.64 35.80 0.09
C VAL A 50 -4.97 36.25 0.73
N VAL A 51 -5.53 37.37 0.25
CA VAL A 51 -6.79 37.96 0.74
C VAL A 51 -8.03 37.51 -0.04
N ALA A 52 -7.94 36.48 -0.89
CA ALA A 52 -9.07 36.00 -1.65
C ALA A 52 -10.15 35.42 -0.74
N ALA A 53 -11.42 35.60 -1.15
CA ALA A 53 -12.55 35.00 -0.42
C ALA A 53 -12.64 33.50 -0.65
N ASP A 54 -12.99 32.75 0.38
CA ASP A 54 -13.34 31.35 0.31
C ASP A 54 -14.74 31.22 -0.30
N LEU A 55 -14.88 30.40 -1.35
CA LEU A 55 -16.12 30.21 -2.10
C LEU A 55 -16.81 28.91 -1.72
N LEU A 56 -16.04 27.82 -1.60
CA LEU A 56 -16.57 26.48 -1.31
C LEU A 56 -15.53 25.69 -0.48
N GLU A 57 -15.98 25.08 0.61
CA GLU A 57 -15.18 24.07 1.32
C GLU A 57 -15.36 22.70 0.66
N VAL A 58 -14.24 22.07 0.32
CA VAL A 58 -14.18 20.70 -0.22
C VAL A 58 -13.42 19.79 0.72
N SER A 59 -13.79 18.50 0.72
CA SER A 59 -13.28 17.49 1.62
C SER A 59 -12.57 16.38 0.85
N ARG A 60 -11.78 15.58 1.56
CA ARG A 60 -11.10 14.43 0.99
C ARG A 60 -12.06 13.50 0.26
N GLY A 61 -11.73 13.17 -0.99
CA GLY A 61 -12.54 12.33 -1.86
C GLY A 61 -13.48 13.09 -2.78
N ASP A 62 -13.70 14.41 -2.56
CA ASP A 62 -14.48 15.22 -3.49
C ASP A 62 -13.77 15.33 -4.83
N VAL A 63 -14.56 15.27 -5.90
CA VAL A 63 -14.08 15.37 -7.28
C VAL A 63 -14.25 16.80 -7.77
N VAL A 64 -13.27 17.30 -8.50
CA VAL A 64 -13.31 18.62 -9.15
C VAL A 64 -12.84 18.50 -10.60
N ASP A 65 -13.37 19.35 -11.47
CA ASP A 65 -12.86 19.49 -12.83
C ASP A 65 -11.71 20.51 -12.82
N ILE A 66 -10.57 20.16 -13.38
CA ILE A 66 -9.39 21.03 -13.50
C ILE A 66 -9.44 21.70 -14.86
N MET A 67 -9.67 23.01 -14.88
CA MET A 67 -9.81 23.79 -16.11
C MET A 67 -8.48 24.43 -16.54
N ASP A 68 -7.67 24.92 -15.57
CA ASP A 68 -6.41 25.63 -15.83
C ASP A 68 -5.48 25.52 -14.62
N SER A 69 -4.23 25.99 -14.80
CA SER A 69 -3.25 26.07 -13.72
C SER A 69 -2.43 27.34 -13.81
N THR A 70 -2.05 27.88 -12.65
CA THR A 70 -1.19 29.05 -12.55
C THR A 70 -0.22 28.93 -11.38
N ALA A 71 0.90 29.64 -11.47
CA ALA A 71 1.80 29.79 -10.32
C ALA A 71 1.49 31.08 -9.58
N ALA A 72 1.37 31.02 -8.26
CA ALA A 72 1.26 32.20 -7.41
C ALA A 72 2.64 32.89 -7.25
N GLU A 73 2.66 34.09 -6.68
CA GLU A 73 3.89 34.87 -6.46
C GLU A 73 4.95 34.13 -5.62
N ASN A 74 4.51 33.27 -4.73
CA ASN A 74 5.38 32.44 -3.87
C ASN A 74 5.91 31.18 -4.59
N GLY A 75 5.56 30.97 -5.88
CA GLY A 75 5.95 29.82 -6.69
C GLY A 75 5.08 28.58 -6.49
N GLU A 76 4.05 28.62 -5.61
CA GLU A 76 3.10 27.51 -5.46
C GLU A 76 2.17 27.42 -6.67
N THR A 77 1.91 26.18 -7.13
CA THR A 77 0.97 25.92 -8.22
C THR A 77 -0.46 25.89 -7.69
N TRP A 78 -1.36 26.55 -8.41
CA TRP A 78 -2.80 26.57 -8.13
C TRP A 78 -3.54 26.07 -9.37
N TYR A 79 -4.62 25.33 -9.14
CA TYR A 79 -5.55 24.89 -10.17
C TYR A 79 -6.80 25.75 -10.15
N HIS A 80 -7.22 26.19 -11.34
CA HIS A 80 -8.57 26.72 -11.56
C HIS A 80 -9.50 25.53 -11.71
N VAL A 81 -10.45 25.38 -10.78
CA VAL A 81 -11.30 24.20 -10.69
C VAL A 81 -12.75 24.58 -10.67
N ARG A 82 -13.59 23.60 -11.07
CA ARG A 82 -15.04 23.63 -10.88
C ARG A 82 -15.43 22.53 -9.91
N GLY A 83 -16.10 22.90 -8.81
CA GLY A 83 -16.69 21.97 -7.85
C GLY A 83 -17.92 21.28 -8.44
N HIS A 84 -18.26 20.11 -7.89
CA HIS A 84 -19.46 19.35 -8.25
C HIS A 84 -20.63 19.63 -7.29
N ASP A 85 -20.70 20.85 -6.73
CA ASP A 85 -21.82 21.35 -5.95
C ASP A 85 -23.01 21.77 -6.87
N GLU A 86 -24.16 22.09 -6.28
CA GLU A 86 -25.38 22.43 -7.04
C GLU A 86 -25.22 23.64 -7.98
N VAL A 87 -24.34 24.57 -7.60
CA VAL A 87 -24.10 25.81 -8.38
C VAL A 87 -22.84 25.73 -9.23
N GLN A 88 -22.13 24.62 -9.20
CA GLN A 88 -20.86 24.42 -9.93
C GLN A 88 -19.84 25.54 -9.63
N THR A 89 -19.55 25.73 -8.36
CA THR A 89 -18.65 26.79 -7.90
C THR A 89 -17.29 26.71 -8.60
N GLU A 90 -16.91 27.80 -9.28
CA GLU A 90 -15.59 27.92 -9.92
C GLU A 90 -14.66 28.77 -9.08
N GLY A 91 -13.38 28.38 -9.02
CA GLY A 91 -12.38 29.13 -8.30
C GLY A 91 -11.03 28.44 -8.30
N TRP A 92 -10.18 28.83 -7.37
CA TRP A 92 -8.79 28.40 -7.29
C TRP A 92 -8.53 27.57 -6.04
N ILE A 93 -7.81 26.45 -6.21
CA ILE A 93 -7.37 25.58 -5.13
C ILE A 93 -5.88 25.28 -5.28
N GLU A 94 -5.16 25.15 -4.17
CA GLU A 94 -3.75 24.76 -4.20
C GLU A 94 -3.58 23.37 -4.83
N ALA A 95 -2.67 23.24 -5.79
CA ALA A 95 -2.44 21.97 -6.49
C ALA A 95 -2.02 20.83 -5.56
N ARG A 96 -1.33 21.15 -4.45
CA ARG A 96 -0.95 20.16 -3.43
C ARG A 96 -2.13 19.48 -2.73
N ASN A 97 -3.32 20.05 -2.82
CA ASN A 97 -4.56 19.50 -2.25
C ASN A 97 -5.32 18.60 -3.21
N ILE A 98 -4.84 18.46 -4.46
CA ILE A 98 -5.50 17.73 -5.53
C ILE A 98 -4.58 16.63 -6.08
N MET A 99 -5.11 15.43 -6.18
CA MET A 99 -4.52 14.33 -6.94
C MET A 99 -5.20 14.27 -8.30
N SER A 100 -4.43 14.27 -9.39
CA SER A 100 -5.01 14.12 -10.74
C SER A 100 -5.64 12.75 -10.93
N GLN A 101 -6.66 12.68 -11.79
CA GLN A 101 -7.33 11.42 -12.11
C GLN A 101 -6.35 10.38 -12.68
N ALA A 102 -5.35 10.81 -13.44
CA ALA A 102 -4.32 9.92 -13.99
C ALA A 102 -3.53 9.20 -12.89
N VAL A 103 -3.15 9.90 -11.82
CA VAL A 103 -2.44 9.32 -10.66
C VAL A 103 -3.37 8.38 -9.89
N LEU A 104 -4.63 8.77 -9.68
CA LEU A 104 -5.63 7.93 -9.02
C LEU A 104 -5.87 6.63 -9.80
N ASP A 105 -5.94 6.69 -11.12
CA ASP A 105 -6.13 5.51 -11.97
C ASP A 105 -4.93 4.55 -11.88
N GLN A 106 -3.71 5.07 -11.80
CA GLN A 106 -2.52 4.25 -11.54
C GLN A 106 -2.57 3.58 -10.16
N ALA A 107 -3.03 4.30 -9.12
CA ALA A 107 -3.23 3.72 -7.80
C ALA A 107 -4.31 2.62 -7.78
N ARG A 108 -5.36 2.76 -8.60
CA ARG A 108 -6.39 1.72 -8.80
C ARG A 108 -5.82 0.48 -9.49
N VAL A 109 -4.94 0.66 -10.48
CA VAL A 109 -4.23 -0.47 -11.11
C VAL A 109 -3.38 -1.21 -10.08
N LEU A 110 -2.64 -0.50 -9.23
CA LEU A 110 -1.87 -1.12 -8.13
C LEU A 110 -2.76 -1.92 -7.18
N ALA A 111 -3.97 -1.43 -6.88
CA ALA A 111 -4.93 -2.14 -6.03
C ALA A 111 -5.48 -3.41 -6.70
N GLU A 112 -5.75 -3.34 -8.01
CA GLU A 112 -6.29 -4.46 -8.78
C GLU A 112 -5.29 -5.61 -8.90
N GLU A 113 -3.98 -5.33 -9.00
CA GLU A 113 -2.93 -6.35 -9.03
C GLU A 113 -2.96 -7.29 -7.82
N ASP A 114 -3.33 -6.78 -6.65
CA ASP A 114 -3.31 -7.52 -5.38
C ASP A 114 -4.69 -7.72 -4.77
N LYS A 115 -5.77 -7.57 -5.55
CA LYS A 115 -7.15 -7.67 -5.04
C LYS A 115 -7.45 -9.02 -4.36
N ASP A 116 -6.84 -10.10 -4.88
CA ASP A 116 -7.01 -11.46 -4.38
C ASP A 116 -5.96 -11.83 -3.30
N ILE A 117 -5.07 -10.90 -2.95
CA ILE A 117 -4.10 -11.12 -1.89
C ILE A 117 -4.69 -10.60 -0.58
N PRO A 118 -4.88 -11.47 0.43
CA PRO A 118 -5.33 -11.03 1.74
C PRO A 118 -4.26 -10.15 2.42
N ALA A 119 -4.69 -9.32 3.36
CA ALA A 119 -3.75 -8.58 4.20
C ALA A 119 -2.76 -9.55 4.85
N GLN A 120 -1.47 -9.30 4.67
CA GLN A 120 -0.39 -10.09 5.25
C GLN A 120 -0.09 -9.63 6.67
N ALA A 121 -0.20 -8.33 6.90
CA ALA A 121 -0.03 -7.67 8.18
C ALA A 121 -0.84 -6.37 8.21
N THR A 122 -0.97 -5.77 9.36
CA THR A 122 -1.43 -4.40 9.53
C THR A 122 -0.27 -3.52 9.98
N GLY A 123 -0.27 -2.27 9.54
CA GLY A 123 0.75 -1.30 9.88
C GLY A 123 0.17 0.06 10.22
N GLN A 124 0.98 0.85 10.91
CA GLN A 124 0.70 2.24 11.25
C GLN A 124 1.92 3.09 10.97
N LEU A 125 1.73 4.34 10.58
CA LEU A 125 2.83 5.28 10.37
C LEU A 125 3.36 5.83 11.71
N ARG A 126 4.68 5.76 11.90
CA ARG A 126 5.38 6.42 13.01
C ARG A 126 5.50 7.93 12.81
N ALA A 127 5.69 8.35 11.56
CA ALA A 127 5.80 9.74 11.14
C ALA A 127 5.09 9.94 9.81
N SER A 128 4.72 11.17 9.48
CA SER A 128 4.14 11.51 8.19
C SER A 128 5.12 11.13 7.07
N THR A 129 4.63 10.50 6.00
CA THR A 129 5.46 10.06 4.88
C THR A 129 4.70 10.11 3.56
N ASN A 130 5.43 10.01 2.46
CA ASN A 130 4.86 10.02 1.12
C ASN A 130 4.33 8.63 0.73
N LEU A 131 3.07 8.59 0.27
CA LEU A 131 2.51 7.47 -0.46
C LEU A 131 2.94 7.57 -1.92
N ARG A 132 3.50 6.50 -2.49
CA ARG A 132 4.13 6.52 -3.81
C ARG A 132 3.56 5.46 -4.75
N LEU A 133 3.69 5.70 -6.06
CA LEU A 133 3.32 4.74 -7.11
C LEU A 133 4.33 3.60 -7.25
N SER A 134 5.59 3.84 -6.92
CA SER A 134 6.68 2.87 -7.01
C SER A 134 7.53 2.86 -5.74
N PRO A 135 8.23 1.73 -5.43
CA PRO A 135 9.05 1.59 -4.24
C PRO A 135 10.44 2.22 -4.42
N GLU A 136 10.47 3.54 -4.65
CA GLU A 136 11.69 4.31 -4.83
C GLU A 136 11.55 5.72 -4.25
N ARG A 137 12.66 6.30 -3.78
CA ARG A 137 12.68 7.65 -3.20
C ARG A 137 13.00 8.73 -4.22
N SER A 138 13.54 8.35 -5.36
CA SER A 138 13.88 9.26 -6.45
C SER A 138 12.62 9.81 -7.12
N GLY A 139 12.66 11.09 -7.47
CA GLY A 139 11.59 11.76 -8.20
C GLY A 139 10.38 12.17 -7.36
N SER A 140 9.83 13.32 -7.67
CA SER A 140 8.57 13.81 -7.07
C SER A 140 7.33 13.32 -7.83
N GLU A 141 7.48 12.91 -9.07
CA GLU A 141 6.41 12.46 -9.96
C GLU A 141 5.76 11.13 -9.53
N ASN A 142 6.45 10.33 -8.72
CA ASN A 142 5.89 9.11 -8.16
C ASN A 142 5.16 9.32 -6.82
N ILE A 143 5.17 10.53 -6.27
CA ILE A 143 4.48 10.88 -5.02
C ILE A 143 3.01 11.13 -5.33
N MET A 144 2.12 10.34 -4.72
CA MET A 144 0.68 10.52 -4.84
C MET A 144 0.16 11.55 -3.83
N MET A 145 0.54 11.40 -2.58
CA MET A 145 0.16 12.29 -1.48
C MET A 145 1.02 12.04 -0.25
N LYS A 146 0.97 12.96 0.72
CA LYS A 146 1.53 12.77 2.06
C LYS A 146 0.47 12.16 2.97
N LEU A 147 0.84 11.08 3.67
CA LEU A 147 0.02 10.48 4.73
C LEU A 147 0.45 11.00 6.08
N ASP A 148 -0.51 11.17 6.98
CA ASP A 148 -0.26 11.66 8.33
C ASP A 148 0.30 10.56 9.24
N SER A 149 1.08 10.95 10.25
CA SER A 149 1.48 10.08 11.35
C SER A 149 0.25 9.45 12.00
N GLY A 150 0.34 8.18 12.38
CA GLY A 150 -0.78 7.43 12.94
C GLY A 150 -1.74 6.84 11.92
N SER A 151 -1.60 7.12 10.62
CA SER A 151 -2.40 6.47 9.58
C SER A 151 -2.20 4.96 9.59
N SER A 152 -3.31 4.21 9.63
CA SER A 152 -3.31 2.74 9.64
C SER A 152 -3.67 2.19 8.27
N PHE A 153 -3.09 1.04 7.90
CA PHE A 153 -3.30 0.40 6.60
C PHE A 153 -3.05 -1.10 6.66
N GLU A 154 -3.53 -1.79 5.62
CA GLU A 154 -3.21 -3.19 5.38
C GLU A 154 -1.96 -3.31 4.53
N ILE A 155 -1.05 -4.20 4.88
CA ILE A 155 0.11 -4.56 4.09
C ILE A 155 -0.24 -5.79 3.27
N VAL A 156 -0.15 -5.69 1.94
CA VAL A 156 -0.44 -6.79 1.01
C VAL A 156 0.83 -7.43 0.44
N GLY A 157 1.96 -6.73 0.55
CA GLY A 157 3.25 -7.23 0.09
C GLY A 157 4.38 -6.27 0.46
N TRP A 158 5.60 -6.63 0.07
CA TRP A 158 6.77 -5.75 0.21
C TRP A 158 7.82 -6.02 -0.87
N LYS A 159 8.74 -5.10 -0.96
CA LYS A 159 9.88 -5.21 -1.86
C LYS A 159 11.13 -4.61 -1.21
N ARG A 160 12.27 -5.26 -1.41
CA ARG A 160 13.57 -4.65 -1.12
C ARG A 160 14.14 -4.07 -2.40
N VAL A 161 14.64 -2.86 -2.33
CA VAL A 161 15.27 -2.14 -3.43
C VAL A 161 16.65 -1.64 -2.98
N PRO A 162 17.61 -1.45 -3.88
CA PRO A 162 18.87 -0.81 -3.53
C PRO A 162 18.62 0.58 -2.93
N ALA A 163 19.32 0.90 -1.85
CA ALA A 163 19.28 2.26 -1.29
C ALA A 163 19.85 3.26 -2.31
N PRO A 164 19.26 4.44 -2.48
CA PRO A 164 19.81 5.47 -3.36
C PRO A 164 21.19 5.89 -2.86
N LYS A 165 22.12 6.11 -3.78
CA LYS A 165 23.44 6.66 -3.41
C LYS A 165 23.24 8.06 -2.85
N SER A 166 23.98 8.41 -1.79
CA SER A 166 23.83 9.65 -1.00
C SER A 166 23.88 10.97 -1.78
N GLU A 167 24.25 10.96 -3.05
CA GLU A 167 24.27 12.13 -3.93
C GLU A 167 22.90 12.47 -4.56
N GLU A 168 21.93 11.53 -4.55
CA GLU A 168 20.61 11.73 -5.17
C GLU A 168 19.51 12.18 -4.19
N THR A 169 19.82 12.31 -2.90
CA THR A 169 18.81 12.58 -1.84
C THR A 169 18.52 14.05 -1.59
N THR A 170 18.58 14.92 -2.60
CA THR A 170 18.37 16.37 -2.42
C THR A 170 16.91 16.80 -2.20
N PHE A 171 15.91 15.93 -2.15
CA PHE A 171 14.50 16.32 -2.10
C PHE A 171 13.65 15.75 -0.95
N GLU A 172 14.23 15.09 0.03
CA GLU A 172 13.48 14.68 1.22
C GLU A 172 14.06 15.34 2.48
N SER A 173 13.65 16.57 2.73
CA SER A 173 13.54 17.03 4.12
C SER A 173 12.23 16.47 4.69
N ASP A 174 12.22 15.17 5.02
CA ASP A 174 11.24 14.69 5.97
C ASP A 174 11.49 15.44 7.27
N ASP A 175 10.47 16.19 7.73
CA ASP A 175 10.45 16.81 9.04
C ASP A 175 10.49 15.74 10.15
N ALA A 176 11.65 15.12 10.30
CA ALA A 176 11.99 14.47 11.54
C ALA A 176 12.29 15.59 12.53
N PRO A 177 11.65 15.65 13.71
CA PRO A 177 11.98 16.65 14.72
C PRO A 177 13.45 16.49 15.07
N LYS A 178 14.26 17.46 14.67
CA LYS A 178 15.66 17.57 15.10
C LYS A 178 15.63 17.70 16.63
N PRO A 179 16.30 16.83 17.40
CA PRO A 179 16.51 17.06 18.81
C PRO A 179 17.27 18.39 18.93
N GLY A 180 16.75 19.28 19.76
CA GLY A 180 17.12 20.67 19.87
C GLY A 180 18.63 20.88 19.90
N SER A 181 19.11 21.68 18.96
CA SER A 181 20.47 22.21 18.94
C SER A 181 20.63 23.24 20.04
N VAL A 182 21.11 22.82 21.20
CA VAL A 182 21.75 23.71 22.14
C VAL A 182 23.16 23.98 21.61
N GLN A 183 23.34 25.17 21.05
CA GLN A 183 24.66 25.70 20.78
C GLN A 183 25.40 25.85 22.13
N GLN A 184 26.38 24.99 22.36
CA GLN A 184 27.47 25.31 23.29
C GLN A 184 28.81 25.20 22.57
N ASN A 185 29.34 26.38 22.33
CA ASN A 185 30.69 26.65 21.89
C ASN A 185 31.65 26.27 23.03
N SER A 186 32.48 25.23 22.88
CA SER A 186 33.78 25.18 23.58
C SER A 186 34.66 24.12 22.93
N GLY A 187 35.76 24.59 22.37
CA GLY A 187 36.80 23.75 21.80
C GLY A 187 37.43 22.79 22.82
N ARG A 188 37.39 21.52 22.49
CA ARG A 188 38.35 20.53 22.97
C ARG A 188 38.51 19.47 21.90
N LYS A 189 39.70 19.41 21.32
CA LYS A 189 40.23 18.25 20.58
C LYS A 189 40.04 17.01 21.45
N ARG A 190 39.19 16.07 21.03
CA ARG A 190 39.19 14.69 21.51
C ARG A 190 39.72 13.79 20.41
N LYS A 191 40.65 12.95 20.82
CA LYS A 191 41.31 11.90 20.07
C LYS A 191 40.30 10.90 19.53
N ASP A 192 40.65 10.36 18.35
CA ASP A 192 40.04 9.21 17.70
C ASP A 192 39.72 8.10 18.71
N GLY A 193 38.44 7.81 18.87
CA GLY A 193 37.87 6.58 19.32
C GLY A 193 36.93 6.13 18.22
N ASP A 194 37.31 5.08 17.51
CA ASP A 194 36.52 4.40 16.49
C ASP A 194 35.25 3.87 17.16
N GLU A 195 34.18 4.66 17.17
CA GLU A 195 32.82 4.11 17.35
C GLU A 195 32.50 3.29 16.10
N PRO A 196 32.10 2.02 16.24
CA PRO A 196 31.75 1.21 15.09
C PRO A 196 30.58 1.92 14.37
N LYS A 197 30.83 2.44 13.16
CA LYS A 197 29.77 2.92 12.28
C LYS A 197 28.81 1.76 12.06
N GLU A 198 27.54 1.97 12.39
CA GLU A 198 26.50 1.04 11.98
C GLU A 198 26.65 0.79 10.47
N PRO A 199 26.63 -0.49 10.03
CA PRO A 199 26.78 -0.79 8.61
C PRO A 199 25.69 -0.08 7.83
N GLU A 200 26.08 0.74 6.86
CA GLU A 200 25.12 1.45 5.98
C GLU A 200 24.22 0.42 5.32
N GLU A 201 22.90 0.56 5.52
CA GLU A 201 21.92 -0.28 4.85
C GLU A 201 22.02 -0.07 3.33
N THR A 202 22.46 -1.11 2.64
CA THR A 202 22.58 -1.10 1.18
C THR A 202 21.25 -1.29 0.46
N ASN A 203 20.19 -1.67 1.19
CA ASN A 203 18.87 -1.98 0.65
C ASN A 203 17.78 -1.37 1.53
N GLU A 204 16.74 -0.90 0.89
CA GLU A 204 15.55 -0.34 1.54
C GLU A 204 14.37 -1.31 1.43
N LEU A 205 13.62 -1.43 2.53
CA LEU A 205 12.36 -2.16 2.55
C LEU A 205 11.20 -1.21 2.25
N TRP A 206 10.34 -1.62 1.34
CA TRP A 206 9.11 -0.91 0.97
C TRP A 206 7.91 -1.82 1.14
N TYR A 207 6.83 -1.29 1.72
CA TYR A 207 5.57 -2.00 1.87
C TYR A 207 4.57 -1.56 0.80
N LYS A 208 3.95 -2.53 0.12
CA LYS A 208 2.77 -2.30 -0.71
C LYS A 208 1.56 -2.36 0.19
N VAL A 209 0.79 -1.28 0.21
CA VAL A 209 -0.29 -1.09 1.17
C VAL A 209 -1.63 -0.89 0.48
N ARG A 210 -2.70 -1.30 1.18
CA ARG A 210 -4.09 -1.00 0.86
C ARG A 210 -4.62 -0.03 1.90
N LEU A 211 -5.29 1.04 1.45
CA LEU A 211 -5.77 2.12 2.29
C LEU A 211 -7.29 2.20 2.25
N GLN A 212 -7.86 2.62 3.38
CA GLN A 212 -9.29 2.95 3.45
C GLN A 212 -9.55 4.33 2.84
N PRO A 213 -10.74 4.57 2.26
CA PRO A 213 -11.10 5.87 1.66
C PRO A 213 -11.03 7.05 2.65
N SER A 214 -11.22 6.79 3.95
CA SER A 214 -11.06 7.80 5.01
C SER A 214 -9.62 8.27 5.21
N ILE A 215 -8.63 7.46 4.82
CA ILE A 215 -7.21 7.76 4.92
C ILE A 215 -6.70 8.38 3.61
N SER A 216 -7.10 7.81 2.48
CA SER A 216 -6.63 8.22 1.16
C SER A 216 -7.65 7.89 0.08
N PRO A 217 -7.90 8.78 -0.91
CA PRO A 217 -8.67 8.43 -2.10
C PRO A 217 -7.92 7.41 -2.99
N ALA A 218 -6.58 7.36 -2.93
CA ALA A 218 -5.80 6.32 -3.59
C ALA A 218 -5.91 5.01 -2.80
N PRO A 219 -6.45 3.91 -3.40
CA PRO A 219 -6.73 2.67 -2.69
C PRO A 219 -5.47 1.85 -2.36
N ALA A 220 -4.36 2.06 -3.06
CA ALA A 220 -3.09 1.36 -2.86
C ALA A 220 -1.89 2.23 -3.21
N GLY A 221 -0.73 1.85 -2.71
CA GLY A 221 0.54 2.48 -3.01
C GLY A 221 1.70 1.86 -2.23
N TRP A 222 2.86 2.49 -2.32
CA TRP A 222 4.08 2.06 -1.65
C TRP A 222 4.48 3.04 -0.56
N ILE A 223 4.91 2.49 0.59
CA ILE A 223 5.37 3.24 1.77
C ILE A 223 6.76 2.75 2.16
N TYR A 224 7.64 3.70 2.50
CA TYR A 224 8.99 3.40 2.97
C TYR A 224 8.96 2.68 4.33
N GLY A 225 9.60 1.52 4.41
CA GLY A 225 9.49 0.61 5.55
C GLY A 225 9.97 1.17 6.88
N LYS A 226 10.96 2.08 6.89
CA LYS A 226 11.45 2.71 8.14
C LYS A 226 10.38 3.56 8.84
N GLN A 227 9.38 4.04 8.10
CA GLN A 227 8.29 4.84 8.66
C GLN A 227 7.13 3.99 9.17
N VAL A 228 7.18 2.68 8.97
CA VAL A 228 6.09 1.75 9.30
C VAL A 228 6.38 1.01 10.61
N GLU A 229 5.38 0.96 11.46
CA GLU A 229 5.31 0.06 12.60
C GLU A 229 4.24 -0.99 12.35
N LEU A 230 4.62 -2.27 12.48
CA LEU A 230 3.68 -3.37 12.35
C LEU A 230 2.79 -3.46 13.59
N THR A 231 1.49 -3.42 13.39
CA THR A 231 0.48 -3.51 14.46
C THR A 231 0.11 -4.98 14.67
N VAL A 232 0.91 -5.66 15.50
CA VAL A 232 0.67 -7.07 15.84
C VAL A 232 -0.52 -7.19 16.79
N PRO A 233 -1.47 -8.11 16.54
CA PRO A 233 -2.61 -8.34 17.45
C PRO A 233 -2.18 -8.62 18.89
N SER A 234 -2.91 -8.04 19.85
CA SER A 234 -2.58 -8.07 21.28
C SER A 234 -2.53 -9.48 21.86
N ASP A 235 -3.31 -10.41 21.31
CA ASP A 235 -3.39 -11.80 21.78
C ASP A 235 -2.19 -12.66 21.34
N ILE A 236 -1.39 -12.21 20.35
CA ILE A 236 -0.22 -12.94 19.86
C ILE A 236 1.12 -12.21 20.04
N ILE A 237 1.12 -10.92 20.35
CA ILE A 237 2.35 -10.12 20.44
C ILE A 237 3.38 -10.68 21.43
N PHE A 238 2.92 -11.31 22.52
CA PHE A 238 3.78 -11.89 23.56
C PHE A 238 4.48 -13.19 23.14
N TYR A 239 4.08 -13.78 22.00
CA TYR A 239 4.70 -14.99 21.45
C TYR A 239 5.91 -14.72 20.56
N ARG A 240 6.31 -13.45 20.40
CA ARG A 240 7.55 -13.05 19.74
C ARG A 240 8.75 -13.44 20.60
N THR A 241 9.42 -14.54 20.26
CA THR A 241 10.57 -15.06 21.02
C THR A 241 11.85 -14.92 20.18
N GLY A 242 12.43 -13.71 20.15
CA GLY A 242 13.67 -13.44 19.42
C GLY A 242 13.56 -13.51 17.90
N ARG A 243 12.32 -13.47 17.37
CA ARG A 243 12.02 -13.43 15.92
C ARG A 243 11.04 -12.30 15.61
N GLU A 244 11.07 -11.83 14.39
CA GLU A 244 10.14 -10.83 13.90
C GLU A 244 8.92 -11.51 13.27
N PHE A 245 7.72 -11.04 13.58
CA PHE A 245 6.52 -11.43 12.86
C PHE A 245 6.45 -10.66 11.54
N VAL A 246 6.30 -11.42 10.48
CA VAL A 246 6.35 -10.94 9.10
C VAL A 246 4.94 -10.83 8.51
N ALA A 247 4.15 -11.88 8.71
CA ALA A 247 2.77 -11.93 8.30
C ALA A 247 1.98 -12.80 9.30
N TRP A 248 0.68 -12.52 9.41
CA TRP A 248 -0.21 -13.31 10.28
C TRP A 248 -1.64 -13.30 9.74
N GLN A 249 -2.32 -14.43 9.87
CA GLN A 249 -3.73 -14.54 9.54
C GLN A 249 -4.46 -15.38 10.57
N ARG A 250 -5.71 -15.02 10.84
CA ARG A 250 -6.53 -15.70 11.82
C ARG A 250 -7.19 -16.94 11.22
N LEU A 251 -7.06 -18.07 11.91
CA LEU A 251 -7.60 -19.36 11.45
C LEU A 251 -9.07 -19.58 11.84
N ASP A 252 -9.57 -18.87 12.85
CA ASP A 252 -10.95 -19.05 13.35
C ASP A 252 -11.99 -18.24 12.56
N GLU A 253 -11.55 -17.30 11.69
CA GLU A 253 -12.42 -16.50 10.85
C GLU A 253 -12.51 -17.11 9.44
N ASP A 254 -13.69 -17.04 8.82
CA ASP A 254 -13.82 -17.43 7.44
C ASP A 254 -13.20 -16.35 6.53
N PRO A 255 -12.31 -16.72 5.60
CA PRO A 255 -11.62 -15.77 4.73
C PRO A 255 -12.58 -14.96 3.84
N ASP A 256 -13.78 -15.50 3.56
CA ASP A 256 -14.82 -14.82 2.78
C ASP A 256 -15.85 -14.06 3.66
N ALA A 257 -15.73 -14.09 4.97
CA ALA A 257 -16.55 -13.26 5.82
C ALA A 257 -16.14 -11.81 5.58
N LYS A 258 -16.84 -11.14 4.66
CA LYS A 258 -16.76 -9.68 4.52
C LYS A 258 -16.92 -9.12 5.91
N SER A 259 -15.96 -8.32 6.36
CA SER A 259 -16.13 -7.53 7.55
C SER A 259 -17.48 -6.84 7.44
N SER A 260 -18.46 -7.32 8.17
CA SER A 260 -19.75 -6.66 8.26
C SER A 260 -19.43 -5.29 8.84
N GLU A 261 -19.52 -4.27 7.99
CA GLU A 261 -19.49 -2.87 8.38
C GLU A 261 -20.65 -2.65 9.34
N THR A 262 -20.43 -2.97 10.60
CA THR A 262 -21.29 -2.50 11.67
C THR A 262 -20.95 -1.03 11.86
N LYS A 263 -21.92 -0.19 11.53
CA LYS A 263 -21.89 1.28 11.63
C LYS A 263 -21.78 1.83 13.07
N ASP A 264 -21.33 1.06 14.01
CA ASP A 264 -21.13 1.52 15.39
C ASP A 264 -19.65 1.86 15.61
N LYS A 265 -19.38 3.13 15.51
CA LYS A 265 -18.05 3.78 15.48
C LYS A 265 -17.35 3.91 16.82
N ASP A 266 -17.79 3.34 17.94
CA ASP A 266 -17.28 3.79 19.24
C ASP A 266 -16.87 2.73 20.25
N VAL A 267 -16.67 1.48 19.84
CA VAL A 267 -16.00 0.52 20.72
C VAL A 267 -14.95 -0.22 19.89
N ALA A 268 -13.67 0.02 20.17
CA ALA A 268 -12.61 -0.88 19.75
C ALA A 268 -13.00 -2.27 20.25
N LYS A 269 -13.60 -3.07 19.37
CA LYS A 269 -13.97 -4.46 19.68
C LYS A 269 -12.66 -5.15 20.00
N GLU A 270 -12.36 -5.37 21.28
CA GLU A 270 -11.29 -6.27 21.68
C GLU A 270 -11.49 -7.55 20.89
N SER A 271 -10.58 -7.81 19.95
CA SER A 271 -10.67 -9.00 19.11
C SER A 271 -10.57 -10.19 20.06
N LYS A 272 -11.63 -11.01 20.12
CA LYS A 272 -11.60 -12.22 20.94
C LYS A 272 -10.36 -13.03 20.55
N PRO A 273 -9.61 -13.57 21.53
CA PRO A 273 -8.46 -14.42 21.26
C PRO A 273 -8.82 -15.56 20.31
N GLY A 274 -7.91 -15.93 19.42
CA GLY A 274 -8.15 -16.94 18.39
C GLY A 274 -6.91 -17.73 18.00
N SER A 275 -7.08 -18.67 17.07
CA SER A 275 -5.98 -19.43 16.50
C SER A 275 -5.36 -18.68 15.31
N TRP A 276 -4.04 -18.74 15.18
CA TRP A 276 -3.29 -17.94 14.21
C TRP A 276 -2.26 -18.76 13.46
N VAL A 277 -2.07 -18.45 12.20
CA VAL A 277 -0.86 -18.79 11.44
C VAL A 277 0.00 -17.53 11.36
N ILE A 278 1.26 -17.66 11.72
CA ILE A 278 2.23 -16.60 11.81
C ILE A 278 3.46 -17.00 10.99
N LEU A 279 3.95 -16.11 10.16
CA LEU A 279 5.21 -16.26 9.46
C LEU A 279 6.25 -15.42 10.20
N GLU A 280 7.35 -16.07 10.56
CA GLU A 280 8.43 -15.48 11.36
C GLU A 280 9.71 -15.37 10.56
N LYS A 281 10.52 -14.37 10.89
CA LYS A 281 11.86 -14.20 10.41
C LYS A 281 12.84 -14.06 11.56
N SER A 282 14.00 -14.66 11.43
CA SER A 282 15.10 -14.50 12.38
C SER A 282 15.58 -13.05 12.37
N SER A 283 15.74 -12.47 13.55
CA SER A 283 16.38 -11.17 13.70
C SER A 283 17.85 -11.28 13.29
N SER A 284 18.34 -10.33 12.53
CA SER A 284 19.73 -10.26 12.11
C SER A 284 20.26 -8.85 12.32
N ASN A 285 21.49 -8.77 12.81
CA ASN A 285 22.22 -7.50 12.89
C ASN A 285 22.94 -7.16 11.57
N GLU A 286 22.90 -8.08 10.59
CA GLU A 286 23.50 -7.85 9.28
C GLU A 286 22.49 -7.16 8.33
N PRO A 287 22.96 -6.31 7.42
CA PRO A 287 22.12 -5.72 6.39
C PRO A 287 21.41 -6.80 5.56
N ARG A 288 20.11 -6.63 5.37
CA ARG A 288 19.30 -7.57 4.60
C ARG A 288 19.66 -7.55 3.11
N LYS A 289 19.73 -8.73 2.47
CA LYS A 289 20.05 -8.88 1.05
C LYS A 289 18.77 -8.74 0.20
N LEU A 290 18.94 -8.38 -1.09
CA LEU A 290 17.83 -8.24 -2.03
C LEU A 290 17.08 -9.56 -2.29
N ASP A 291 17.81 -10.66 -2.33
CA ASP A 291 17.34 -12.02 -2.63
C ASP A 291 17.02 -12.85 -1.37
N GLU A 292 17.05 -12.20 -0.21
CA GLU A 292 16.77 -12.87 1.05
C GLU A 292 15.30 -13.28 1.13
N PRO A 293 14.99 -14.52 1.62
CA PRO A 293 13.62 -14.97 1.84
C PRO A 293 12.83 -14.01 2.72
N ASP A 294 11.53 -13.92 2.47
CA ASP A 294 10.65 -13.02 3.26
C ASP A 294 10.51 -13.50 4.70
N PHE A 295 10.44 -14.82 4.90
CA PHE A 295 10.36 -15.45 6.21
C PHE A 295 11.12 -16.78 6.21
N ASP A 296 11.47 -17.26 7.40
CA ASP A 296 12.25 -18.49 7.57
C ASP A 296 11.58 -19.54 8.47
N ARG A 297 10.39 -19.24 9.04
CA ARG A 297 9.63 -20.18 9.87
C ARG A 297 8.13 -19.93 9.81
N ILE A 298 7.37 -21.01 9.93
CA ILE A 298 5.93 -21.00 10.17
C ILE A 298 5.69 -21.32 11.64
N TYR A 299 4.85 -20.51 12.28
CA TYR A 299 4.40 -20.72 13.64
C TYR A 299 2.87 -20.70 13.70
N VAL A 300 2.25 -21.79 14.16
CA VAL A 300 0.81 -21.86 14.30
C VAL A 300 0.46 -21.96 15.78
N LEU A 301 -0.34 -21.00 16.24
CA LEU A 301 -0.92 -20.95 17.57
C LEU A 301 -2.36 -21.45 17.50
N GLY A 302 -2.67 -22.48 18.27
CA GLY A 302 -4.04 -22.87 18.56
C GLY A 302 -4.54 -22.13 19.80
N TYR A 303 -5.83 -21.79 19.87
CA TYR A 303 -6.44 -21.20 21.04
C TYR A 303 -7.39 -22.21 21.72
N ASP A 304 -7.11 -22.49 22.98
CA ASP A 304 -7.98 -23.30 23.84
C ASP A 304 -9.00 -22.37 24.52
N LYS A 305 -10.24 -22.44 24.05
CA LYS A 305 -11.35 -21.63 24.62
C LYS A 305 -11.69 -21.98 26.06
N TYR A 306 -11.38 -23.22 26.49
CA TYR A 306 -11.71 -23.71 27.81
C TYR A 306 -10.73 -23.17 28.85
N ASN A 307 -9.42 -23.28 28.54
CA ASN A 307 -8.36 -22.78 29.40
C ASN A 307 -8.02 -21.30 29.15
N GLN A 308 -8.58 -20.70 28.12
CA GLN A 308 -8.32 -19.31 27.69
C GLN A 308 -6.83 -19.02 27.42
N GLU A 309 -6.13 -19.98 26.83
CA GLU A 309 -4.71 -19.87 26.56
C GLU A 309 -4.36 -20.33 25.13
N HIS A 310 -3.26 -19.79 24.61
CA HIS A 310 -2.69 -20.26 23.36
C HIS A 310 -1.71 -21.40 23.60
N TYR A 311 -1.65 -22.32 22.65
CA TYR A 311 -0.67 -23.38 22.62
C TYR A 311 -0.03 -23.51 21.23
N THR A 312 1.19 -24.04 21.15
CA THR A 312 1.86 -24.31 19.88
C THR A 312 1.18 -25.50 19.19
N ALA A 313 0.44 -25.22 18.13
CA ALA A 313 -0.18 -26.25 17.28
C ALA A 313 0.81 -26.81 16.26
N TYR A 314 1.70 -25.95 15.73
CA TYR A 314 2.73 -26.33 14.77
C TYR A 314 3.88 -25.32 14.78
N ARG A 315 5.09 -25.81 14.54
CA ARG A 315 6.26 -24.99 14.25
C ARG A 315 7.10 -25.70 13.19
N SER A 316 7.36 -25.06 12.07
CA SER A 316 8.15 -25.64 11.01
C SER A 316 9.63 -25.69 11.35
N PRO A 317 10.43 -26.55 10.71
CA PRO A 317 11.85 -26.33 10.52
C PRO A 317 12.12 -25.02 9.80
N ASP A 318 13.38 -24.59 9.77
CA ASP A 318 13.78 -23.42 8.99
C ASP A 318 13.55 -23.69 7.49
N LEU A 319 13.04 -22.67 6.77
CA LEU A 319 12.68 -22.73 5.36
C LEU A 319 12.98 -21.38 4.67
N LYS A 320 12.94 -21.37 3.35
CA LYS A 320 13.09 -20.14 2.56
C LYS A 320 11.73 -19.73 2.01
N GLY A 321 10.97 -19.02 2.83
CA GLY A 321 9.60 -18.65 2.49
C GLY A 321 9.48 -17.33 1.74
N VAL A 322 8.50 -17.27 0.85
CA VAL A 322 8.16 -16.07 0.06
C VAL A 322 6.66 -15.81 0.19
N LEU A 323 6.29 -14.56 0.40
CA LEU A 323 4.87 -14.15 0.45
C LEU A 323 4.15 -14.35 -0.89
N PRO A 324 2.82 -14.38 -0.91
CA PRO A 324 1.90 -14.16 0.21
C PRO A 324 1.54 -15.43 0.98
N LEU A 325 1.11 -15.26 2.24
CA LEU A 325 0.33 -16.23 3.00
C LEU A 325 -1.13 -16.14 2.55
N ARG A 326 -1.76 -17.27 2.22
CA ARG A 326 -3.18 -17.34 1.84
C ARG A 326 -3.88 -18.42 2.63
N LEU A 327 -5.06 -18.10 3.16
CA LEU A 327 -5.97 -19.10 3.72
C LEU A 327 -6.94 -19.58 2.66
N GLN A 328 -7.27 -20.87 2.71
CA GLN A 328 -8.24 -21.53 1.83
C GLN A 328 -9.15 -22.44 2.66
N GLY A 329 -10.38 -22.66 2.17
CA GLY A 329 -11.36 -23.50 2.87
C GLY A 329 -12.16 -22.77 3.93
N LYS A 330 -13.15 -23.44 4.51
CA LYS A 330 -14.09 -22.90 5.50
C LYS A 330 -14.24 -23.84 6.68
N GLY A 331 -14.65 -23.28 7.83
CA GLY A 331 -14.91 -24.04 9.05
C GLY A 331 -13.70 -24.83 9.54
N ASP A 332 -13.88 -26.13 9.78
CA ASP A 332 -12.83 -27.02 10.30
C ASP A 332 -11.91 -27.60 9.21
N SER A 333 -12.20 -27.34 7.93
CA SER A 333 -11.40 -27.81 6.77
C SER A 333 -10.68 -26.64 6.14
N LYS A 334 -9.71 -26.09 6.85
CA LYS A 334 -8.88 -24.98 6.38
C LYS A 334 -7.50 -25.44 5.98
N ASN A 335 -6.97 -24.78 4.97
CA ASN A 335 -5.59 -24.89 4.56
C ASN A 335 -4.97 -23.51 4.53
N PHE A 336 -3.68 -23.44 4.73
CA PHE A 336 -2.93 -22.26 4.36
C PHE A 336 -1.87 -22.61 3.32
N VAL A 337 -1.67 -21.69 2.41
CA VAL A 337 -0.74 -21.84 1.29
C VAL A 337 0.31 -20.75 1.38
N ILE A 338 1.56 -21.14 1.25
CA ILE A 338 2.72 -20.26 1.16
C ILE A 338 3.55 -20.68 -0.06
N ARG A 339 4.54 -19.87 -0.41
CA ARG A 339 5.57 -20.25 -1.38
C ARG A 339 6.88 -20.49 -0.65
N VAL A 340 7.58 -21.55 -1.03
CA VAL A 340 8.89 -21.91 -0.47
C VAL A 340 9.87 -22.09 -1.63
N GLN A 341 11.04 -21.48 -1.55
CA GLN A 341 12.10 -21.67 -2.53
C GLN A 341 12.65 -23.09 -2.40
N GLY A 342 12.62 -23.82 -3.52
CA GLY A 342 13.29 -25.12 -3.63
C GLY A 342 14.80 -24.96 -3.80
N ASP A 343 15.49 -26.10 -3.88
CA ASP A 343 16.95 -26.14 -4.12
C ASP A 343 17.34 -25.53 -5.48
N ASP A 344 16.39 -25.47 -6.41
CA ASP A 344 16.50 -24.83 -7.73
C ASP A 344 16.31 -23.28 -7.67
N GLY A 345 16.09 -22.72 -6.48
CA GLY A 345 15.83 -21.30 -6.27
C GLY A 345 14.45 -20.83 -6.71
N GLN A 346 13.63 -21.71 -7.30
CA GLN A 346 12.27 -21.34 -7.74
C GLN A 346 11.26 -21.50 -6.60
N PRO A 347 10.34 -20.54 -6.43
CA PRO A 347 9.31 -20.63 -5.42
C PRO A 347 8.25 -21.66 -5.85
N LYS A 348 7.96 -22.64 -4.99
CA LYS A 348 6.91 -23.65 -5.17
C LYS A 348 5.84 -23.46 -4.11
N GLU A 349 4.57 -23.65 -4.47
CA GLU A 349 3.48 -23.61 -3.52
C GLU A 349 3.55 -24.82 -2.57
N ALA A 350 3.42 -24.53 -1.29
CA ALA A 350 3.36 -25.51 -0.21
C ALA A 350 2.04 -25.32 0.55
N GLN A 351 1.18 -26.32 0.50
CA GLN A 351 -0.12 -26.33 1.15
C GLN A 351 -0.03 -27.10 2.47
N TYR A 352 -0.45 -26.46 3.54
CA TYR A 352 -0.55 -27.02 4.88
C TYR A 352 -2.01 -27.21 5.24
N THR A 353 -2.36 -28.39 5.73
CA THR A 353 -3.74 -28.69 6.13
C THR A 353 -3.92 -28.49 7.62
N VAL A 354 -4.90 -27.66 7.98
CA VAL A 354 -5.28 -27.41 9.36
C VAL A 354 -6.46 -28.32 9.71
N TYR A 355 -6.37 -29.06 10.82
CA TYR A 355 -7.43 -29.95 11.29
C TYR A 355 -7.48 -29.99 12.81
N ARG A 356 -8.55 -30.54 13.36
CA ARG A 356 -8.65 -30.79 14.79
C ARG A 356 -8.45 -32.26 15.10
N ASP A 357 -7.69 -32.57 16.15
CA ASP A 357 -7.54 -33.93 16.65
C ASP A 357 -8.79 -34.41 17.43
N ASP A 358 -8.78 -35.66 17.87
CA ASP A 358 -9.89 -36.27 18.64
C ASP A 358 -10.24 -35.53 19.93
N ARG A 359 -9.36 -34.69 20.45
CA ARG A 359 -9.52 -33.83 21.63
C ARG A 359 -9.98 -32.41 21.27
N GLY A 360 -10.18 -32.11 19.99
CA GLY A 360 -10.54 -30.79 19.50
C GLY A 360 -9.38 -29.82 19.37
N ASN A 361 -8.13 -30.24 19.61
CA ASN A 361 -6.96 -29.38 19.49
C ASN A 361 -6.59 -29.17 18.01
N LEU A 362 -6.25 -27.93 17.67
CA LEU A 362 -5.76 -27.58 16.34
C LEU A 362 -4.41 -28.26 16.05
N LYS A 363 -4.29 -28.84 14.91
CA LYS A 363 -3.08 -29.50 14.38
C LYS A 363 -2.85 -29.07 12.94
N VAL A 364 -1.62 -29.21 12.47
CA VAL A 364 -1.22 -28.89 11.10
C VAL A 364 -0.48 -30.10 10.54
N ALA A 365 -0.86 -30.51 9.34
CA ALA A 365 -0.13 -31.47 8.52
C ALA A 365 0.67 -30.71 7.44
N ALA A 366 1.96 -30.94 7.40
CA ALA A 366 2.86 -30.40 6.37
C ALA A 366 2.61 -31.05 4.99
N PRO A 367 3.07 -30.44 3.88
CA PRO A 367 2.95 -31.03 2.55
C PRO A 367 3.54 -32.43 2.52
N GLY A 368 2.77 -33.41 2.01
CA GLY A 368 3.16 -34.83 1.94
C GLY A 368 2.96 -35.64 3.22
N GLU A 369 2.58 -35.03 4.34
CA GLU A 369 2.21 -35.76 5.55
C GLU A 369 0.75 -36.24 5.44
N ALA A 370 0.54 -37.56 5.45
CA ALA A 370 -0.80 -38.13 5.52
C ALA A 370 -1.45 -37.77 6.87
N GLN A 371 -2.68 -37.25 6.83
CA GLN A 371 -3.50 -37.11 8.03
C GLN A 371 -3.59 -38.49 8.72
N LYS A 372 -3.11 -38.58 9.96
CA LYS A 372 -3.30 -39.78 10.77
C LYS A 372 -4.75 -39.84 11.25
N THR A 373 -5.70 -40.04 10.33
CA THR A 373 -7.07 -40.39 10.69
C THR A 373 -7.07 -41.84 11.14
N LYS A 374 -7.19 -42.06 12.45
CA LYS A 374 -7.56 -43.42 12.93
C LYS A 374 -8.91 -43.80 12.30
N LYS A 375 -8.90 -44.80 11.42
CA LYS A 375 -10.14 -45.49 11.08
C LYS A 375 -10.84 -45.90 12.38
N LYS A 376 -12.02 -45.36 12.64
CA LYS A 376 -12.93 -45.92 13.61
C LYS A 376 -13.14 -47.41 13.25
N LYS A 377 -12.67 -48.29 14.12
CA LYS A 377 -13.10 -49.70 14.13
C LYS A 377 -14.49 -49.82 14.73
#